data_9b68ac8d7b6d82c3f8da8ec419add62e
#
_entry.id   9b68ac8d7b6d82c3f8da8ec419add62e
#
_cell.length_a   1.000
_cell.length_b   1.000
_cell.length_c   1.000
_cell.angle_alpha   90.00
_cell.angle_beta   90.00
_cell.angle_gamma   90.00
#
_symmetry.space_group_name_H-M   'P 1'
#
loop_
_entity.id
_entity.type
_entity.pdbx_description
1 polymer ?
#
loop_
_entity_poly.entity_id
_entity_poly.type
_entity_poly.pdbx_seq_one_letter_code
_entity_poly.pdbx_strand_id
1 'polypeptide(L)'
;MIVTVVLVAMIVFILAYRFYSRYMAMDFELNDEAVTPAVEINDGVDYVPAKPSLLIGQHFSAIAGAGPIVGTILAAMWFGWLPAVLWIILGSIFIGGVHDFSSLIASVRHRASSIGEIVRENMSPTAHKLFLIFMWMCLIYVIIAFTDITAQTFKTVAENTAYGPAVAASSILYLLAGMTMG
;
A
#
# COMPACT_ATOMS: atom_id res chain seq x y z
N MET A 1 14.55 0.77 25.61
CA MET A 1 14.53 -0.25 24.54
C MET A 1 13.63 0.18 23.36
N ILE A 2 12.31 0.39 23.53
CA ILE A 2 11.40 0.75 22.42
C ILE A 2 11.84 2.05 21.73
N VAL A 3 12.10 3.12 22.48
CA VAL A 3 12.56 4.39 21.93
C VAL A 3 13.82 4.23 21.09
N THR A 4 14.79 3.43 21.55
CA THR A 4 16.03 3.16 20.81
C THR A 4 15.74 2.47 19.48
N VAL A 5 14.84 1.46 19.46
CA VAL A 5 14.45 0.75 18.24
C VAL A 5 13.78 1.72 17.25
N VAL A 6 12.87 2.57 17.73
CA VAL A 6 12.20 3.58 16.89
C VAL A 6 13.20 4.57 16.31
N LEU A 7 14.12 5.10 17.12
CA LEU A 7 15.13 6.03 16.63
C LEU A 7 16.07 5.41 15.60
N VAL A 8 16.51 4.16 15.82
CA VAL A 8 17.33 3.45 14.84
C VAL A 8 16.55 3.22 13.54
N ALA A 9 15.30 2.78 13.62
CA ALA A 9 14.46 2.60 12.45
C ALA A 9 14.26 3.92 11.67
N MET A 10 14.01 5.02 12.37
CA MET A 10 13.90 6.35 11.73
C MET A 10 15.18 6.75 11.01
N ILE A 11 16.34 6.57 11.64
CA ILE A 11 17.64 6.85 11.00
C ILE A 11 17.81 6.01 9.74
N VAL A 12 17.53 4.70 9.81
CA VAL A 12 17.64 3.80 8.65
C VAL A 12 16.70 4.23 7.52
N PHE A 13 15.45 4.59 7.82
CA PHE A 13 14.52 5.09 6.80
C PHE A 13 14.96 6.42 6.18
N ILE A 14 15.50 7.34 6.98
CA ILE A 14 16.05 8.62 6.46
C ILE A 14 17.24 8.35 5.53
N LEU A 15 18.15 7.44 5.92
CA LEU A 15 19.28 7.06 5.08
C LEU A 15 18.82 6.35 3.79
N ALA A 16 17.87 5.43 3.89
CA ALA A 16 17.29 4.77 2.73
C ALA A 16 16.61 5.78 1.81
N TYR A 17 15.81 6.70 2.34
CA TYR A 17 15.22 7.77 1.55
C TYR A 17 16.29 8.65 0.87
N ARG A 18 17.38 8.99 1.57
CA ARG A 18 18.41 9.90 1.03
C ARG A 18 19.30 9.26 -0.04
N PHE A 19 19.63 7.97 0.13
CA PHE A 19 20.60 7.29 -0.73
C PHE A 19 19.96 6.30 -1.68
N TYR A 20 19.09 5.44 -1.16
CA TYR A 20 18.49 4.37 -1.95
C TYR A 20 17.44 4.88 -2.94
N SER A 21 16.61 5.87 -2.55
CA SER A 21 15.67 6.48 -3.49
C SER A 21 16.39 7.20 -4.64
N ARG A 22 17.54 7.83 -4.35
CA ARG A 22 18.35 8.46 -5.40
C ARG A 22 18.95 7.43 -6.36
N TYR A 23 19.44 6.32 -5.82
CA TYR A 23 19.91 5.21 -6.63
C TYR A 23 18.79 4.70 -7.55
N MET A 24 17.61 4.45 -7.01
CA MET A 24 16.45 4.03 -7.79
C MET A 24 16.06 5.06 -8.86
N ALA A 25 16.04 6.35 -8.52
CA ALA A 25 15.73 7.41 -9.48
C ALA A 25 16.70 7.42 -10.66
N MET A 26 17.98 7.14 -10.42
CA MET A 26 18.99 7.01 -11.48
C MET A 26 18.81 5.73 -12.30
N ASP A 27 18.55 4.60 -11.65
CA ASP A 27 18.38 3.29 -12.30
C ASP A 27 17.14 3.27 -13.21
N PHE A 28 16.07 3.92 -12.78
CA PHE A 28 14.85 4.11 -13.58
C PHE A 28 14.90 5.31 -14.53
N GLU A 29 16.04 5.98 -14.64
CA GLU A 29 16.23 7.12 -15.57
C GLU A 29 15.12 8.18 -15.44
N LEU A 30 14.85 8.63 -14.19
CA LEU A 30 13.85 9.66 -13.98
C LEU A 30 14.29 10.98 -14.59
N ASN A 31 13.38 11.63 -15.29
CA ASN A 31 13.55 12.96 -15.83
C ASN A 31 12.58 13.93 -15.18
N ASP A 32 13.09 14.87 -14.38
CA ASP A 32 12.30 15.87 -13.68
C ASP A 32 11.59 16.86 -14.63
N GLU A 33 12.04 16.96 -15.89
CA GLU A 33 11.43 17.79 -16.91
C GLU A 33 10.32 17.06 -17.69
N ALA A 34 10.13 15.76 -17.46
CA ALA A 34 9.12 14.98 -18.16
C ALA A 34 7.71 15.45 -17.78
N VAL A 35 6.91 15.74 -18.80
CA VAL A 35 5.51 16.11 -18.62
C VAL A 35 4.70 14.85 -18.32
N THR A 36 3.97 14.86 -17.21
CA THR A 36 3.12 13.73 -16.82
C THR A 36 1.82 13.70 -17.63
N PRO A 37 1.21 12.51 -17.83
CA PRO A 37 -0.04 12.39 -18.60
C PRO A 37 -1.18 13.28 -18.10
N ALA A 38 -1.25 13.50 -16.79
CA ALA A 38 -2.28 14.39 -16.21
C ALA A 38 -2.10 15.85 -16.63
N VAL A 39 -0.87 16.30 -16.90
CA VAL A 39 -0.58 17.66 -17.38
C VAL A 39 -0.70 17.73 -18.89
N GLU A 40 -0.25 16.71 -19.62
CA GLU A 40 -0.26 16.66 -21.08
C GLU A 40 -1.67 16.57 -21.64
N ILE A 41 -2.50 15.66 -21.11
CA ILE A 41 -3.85 15.38 -21.60
C ILE A 41 -4.86 16.36 -21.00
N ASN A 42 -4.88 16.51 -19.68
CA ASN A 42 -5.70 17.43 -18.90
C ASN A 42 -7.15 17.58 -19.42
N ASP A 43 -7.85 16.45 -19.51
CA ASP A 43 -9.23 16.40 -20.01
C ASP A 43 -10.29 16.83 -18.99
N GLY A 44 -9.88 17.07 -17.75
CA GLY A 44 -10.75 17.50 -16.65
C GLY A 44 -11.61 16.38 -16.03
N VAL A 45 -11.45 15.14 -16.46
CA VAL A 45 -12.22 13.97 -15.99
C VAL A 45 -11.27 12.88 -15.51
N ASP A 46 -10.53 12.23 -16.41
CA ASP A 46 -9.62 11.13 -16.11
C ASP A 46 -8.19 11.61 -15.84
N TYR A 47 -7.79 12.71 -16.48
CA TYR A 47 -6.45 13.28 -16.38
C TYR A 47 -6.52 14.70 -15.81
N VAL A 48 -6.47 14.79 -14.49
CA VAL A 48 -6.52 16.07 -13.78
C VAL A 48 -5.25 16.25 -12.94
N PRO A 49 -4.48 17.33 -13.16
CA PRO A 49 -3.31 17.62 -12.35
C PRO A 49 -3.69 17.83 -10.89
N ALA A 50 -3.12 17.04 -9.99
CA ALA A 50 -3.38 17.10 -8.56
C ALA A 50 -2.19 17.69 -7.79
N LYS A 51 -2.46 18.32 -6.64
CA LYS A 51 -1.41 18.85 -5.77
C LYS A 51 -0.59 17.69 -5.18
N PRO A 52 0.75 17.81 -5.06
CA PRO A 52 1.60 16.76 -4.50
C PRO A 52 1.17 16.28 -3.10
N SER A 53 0.69 17.18 -2.25
CA SER A 53 0.19 16.83 -0.90
C SER A 53 -1.03 15.91 -0.94
N LEU A 54 -1.93 16.10 -1.93
CA LEU A 54 -3.09 15.24 -2.12
C LEU A 54 -2.66 13.85 -2.62
N LEU A 55 -1.72 13.79 -3.56
CA LEU A 55 -1.19 12.53 -4.08
C LEU A 55 -0.48 11.71 -2.99
N ILE A 56 0.34 12.36 -2.17
CA ILE A 56 0.99 11.70 -1.02
C ILE A 56 -0.05 11.18 -0.02
N GLY A 57 -1.07 11.99 0.30
CA GLY A 57 -2.15 11.58 1.20
C GLY A 57 -2.93 10.38 0.67
N GLN A 58 -3.27 10.36 -0.60
CA GLN A 58 -3.96 9.26 -1.26
C GLN A 58 -3.11 7.99 -1.29
N HIS A 59 -1.83 8.11 -1.65
CA HIS A 59 -0.89 6.99 -1.66
C HIS A 59 -0.71 6.40 -0.27
N PHE A 60 -0.51 7.24 0.75
CA PHE A 60 -0.43 6.81 2.14
C PHE A 60 -1.70 6.09 2.60
N SER A 61 -2.87 6.62 2.28
CA SER A 61 -4.16 6.02 2.63
C SER A 61 -4.35 4.64 1.99
N ALA A 62 -3.87 4.45 0.76
CA ALA A 62 -3.94 3.16 0.07
C ALA A 62 -3.01 2.10 0.70
N ILE A 63 -1.83 2.51 1.18
CA ILE A 63 -0.84 1.61 1.79
C ILE A 63 -1.16 1.32 3.26
N ALA A 64 -1.55 2.34 4.04
CA ALA A 64 -1.80 2.23 5.47
C ALA A 64 -3.12 1.51 5.82
N GLY A 65 -3.38 0.40 5.16
CA GLY A 65 -4.54 -0.44 5.38
C GLY A 65 -4.37 -1.45 6.54
N ALA A 66 -5.37 -2.32 6.70
CA ALA A 66 -5.37 -3.33 7.76
C ALA A 66 -4.20 -4.32 7.66
N GLY A 67 -3.75 -4.66 6.45
CA GLY A 67 -2.66 -5.61 6.22
C GLY A 67 -1.35 -5.25 6.90
N PRO A 68 -0.76 -4.07 6.66
CA PRO A 68 0.46 -3.63 7.33
C PRO A 68 0.34 -3.54 8.85
N ILE A 69 -0.83 -3.15 9.38
CA ILE A 69 -1.05 -3.03 10.83
C ILE A 69 -1.19 -4.41 11.46
N VAL A 70 -2.15 -5.21 11.02
CA VAL A 70 -2.45 -6.53 11.61
C VAL A 70 -1.33 -7.51 11.32
N GLY A 71 -0.78 -7.52 10.12
CA GLY A 71 0.30 -8.40 9.72
C GLY A 71 1.57 -8.22 10.55
N THR A 72 1.93 -6.98 10.88
CA THR A 72 3.09 -6.69 11.73
C THR A 72 2.86 -7.09 13.19
N ILE A 73 1.63 -6.92 13.70
CA ILE A 73 1.26 -7.39 15.05
C ILE A 73 1.36 -8.92 15.11
N LEU A 74 0.77 -9.64 14.17
CA LEU A 74 0.83 -11.10 14.11
C LEU A 74 2.27 -11.60 13.96
N ALA A 75 3.07 -10.96 13.12
CA ALA A 75 4.49 -11.29 12.98
C ALA A 75 5.26 -11.13 14.29
N ALA A 76 5.00 -10.06 15.04
CA ALA A 76 5.60 -9.85 16.35
C ALA A 76 5.15 -10.89 17.39
N MET A 77 3.89 -11.31 17.34
CA MET A 77 3.34 -12.34 18.24
C MET A 77 3.91 -13.74 17.95
N TRP A 78 4.09 -14.09 16.68
CA TRP A 78 4.53 -15.45 16.28
C TRP A 78 6.02 -15.62 16.26
N PHE A 79 6.76 -14.61 15.82
CA PHE A 79 8.21 -14.69 15.59
C PHE A 79 9.02 -13.82 16.56
N GLY A 80 8.36 -13.02 17.40
CA GLY A 80 8.99 -12.07 18.30
C GLY A 80 9.27 -10.71 17.64
N TRP A 81 9.61 -9.74 18.49
CA TRP A 81 9.72 -8.34 18.07
C TRP A 81 10.89 -8.06 17.09
N LEU A 82 12.02 -8.75 17.24
CA LEU A 82 13.22 -8.48 16.44
C LEU A 82 13.03 -8.90 14.97
N PRO A 83 12.60 -10.14 14.64
CA PRO A 83 12.27 -10.50 13.25
C PRO A 83 11.19 -9.60 12.65
N ALA A 84 10.17 -9.21 13.41
CA ALA A 84 9.12 -8.31 12.93
C ALA A 84 9.68 -6.92 12.56
N VAL A 85 10.51 -6.32 13.41
CA VAL A 85 11.16 -5.02 13.15
C VAL A 85 12.10 -5.10 11.94
N LEU A 86 12.91 -6.16 11.86
CA LEU A 86 13.78 -6.35 10.69
C LEU A 86 12.98 -6.49 9.40
N TRP A 87 11.87 -7.23 9.42
CA TRP A 87 10.99 -7.36 8.27
C TRP A 87 10.34 -6.04 7.88
N ILE A 88 9.88 -5.24 8.86
CA ILE A 88 9.34 -3.91 8.60
C ILE A 88 10.39 -3.04 7.90
N ILE A 89 11.60 -2.98 8.41
CA ILE A 89 12.65 -2.11 7.85
C ILE A 89 13.09 -2.59 6.46
N LEU A 90 13.51 -3.85 6.34
CA LEU A 90 14.04 -4.39 5.10
C LEU A 90 12.94 -4.55 4.05
N GLY A 91 11.76 -5.03 4.45
CA GLY A 91 10.61 -5.20 3.57
C GLY A 91 10.11 -3.87 3.01
N SER A 92 10.02 -2.84 3.84
CA SER A 92 9.58 -1.52 3.37
C SER A 92 10.59 -0.88 2.41
N ILE A 93 11.89 -1.04 2.65
CA ILE A 93 12.92 -0.42 1.80
C ILE A 93 13.10 -1.19 0.49
N PHE A 94 13.32 -2.50 0.55
CA PHE A 94 13.77 -3.30 -0.60
C PHE A 94 12.64 -3.99 -1.37
N ILE A 95 11.47 -4.16 -0.76
CA ILE A 95 10.32 -4.79 -1.43
C ILE A 95 9.23 -3.75 -1.67
N GLY A 96 8.67 -3.17 -0.62
CA GLY A 96 7.56 -2.22 -0.74
C GLY A 96 7.95 -0.97 -1.53
N GLY A 97 9.04 -0.32 -1.14
CA GLY A 97 9.52 0.90 -1.82
C GLY A 97 9.86 0.67 -3.28
N VAL A 98 10.51 -0.45 -3.61
CA VAL A 98 10.82 -0.79 -5.01
C VAL A 98 9.56 -1.09 -5.80
N HIS A 99 8.65 -1.90 -5.24
CA HIS A 99 7.38 -2.24 -5.89
C HIS A 99 6.55 -0.99 -6.19
N ASP A 100 6.34 -0.13 -5.20
CA ASP A 100 5.47 1.04 -5.36
C ASP A 100 6.09 2.06 -6.32
N PHE A 101 7.39 2.30 -6.19
CA PHE A 101 8.11 3.21 -7.06
C PHE A 101 8.12 2.72 -8.52
N SER A 102 8.46 1.45 -8.76
CA SER A 102 8.48 0.89 -10.10
C SER A 102 7.09 0.85 -10.74
N SER A 103 6.05 0.50 -9.96
CA SER A 103 4.66 0.47 -10.43
C SER A 103 4.17 1.86 -10.82
N LEU A 104 4.49 2.88 -10.02
CA LEU A 104 4.13 4.26 -10.31
C LEU A 104 4.81 4.76 -11.59
N ILE A 105 6.12 4.54 -11.74
CA ILE A 105 6.86 4.94 -12.94
C ILE A 105 6.34 4.21 -14.18
N ALA A 106 6.11 2.91 -14.07
CA ALA A 106 5.57 2.12 -15.17
C ALA A 106 4.19 2.65 -15.60
N SER A 107 3.31 2.96 -14.65
CA SER A 107 2.00 3.54 -14.94
C SER A 107 2.12 4.91 -15.63
N VAL A 108 2.93 5.82 -15.09
CA VAL A 108 3.13 7.16 -15.67
C VAL A 108 3.69 7.08 -17.09
N ARG A 109 4.68 6.23 -17.34
CA ARG A 109 5.28 6.02 -18.67
C ARG A 109 4.31 5.40 -19.70
N HIS A 110 3.30 4.67 -19.22
CA HIS A 110 2.25 4.06 -20.05
C HIS A 110 0.91 4.83 -19.94
N ARG A 111 0.95 6.14 -19.89
CA ARG A 111 -0.23 7.04 -19.86
C ARG A 111 -1.22 6.72 -18.73
N ALA A 112 -0.70 6.50 -17.52
CA ALA A 112 -1.47 6.12 -16.34
C ALA A 112 -2.24 4.79 -16.49
N SER A 113 -1.76 3.89 -17.34
CA SER A 113 -2.35 2.56 -17.53
C SER A 113 -2.19 1.68 -16.30
N SER A 114 -3.15 0.76 -16.14
CA SER A 114 -3.08 -0.27 -15.12
C SER A 114 -1.98 -1.29 -15.41
N ILE A 115 -1.49 -1.97 -14.38
CA ILE A 115 -0.48 -3.02 -14.56
C ILE A 115 -0.95 -4.13 -15.50
N GLY A 116 -2.25 -4.42 -15.53
CA GLY A 116 -2.83 -5.40 -16.45
C GLY A 116 -2.68 -5.00 -17.91
N GLU A 117 -2.84 -3.70 -18.23
CA GLU A 117 -2.65 -3.18 -19.57
C GLU A 117 -1.18 -3.14 -19.96
N ILE A 118 -0.30 -2.75 -19.06
CA ILE A 118 1.15 -2.75 -19.28
C ILE A 118 1.64 -4.18 -19.59
N VAL A 119 1.16 -5.17 -18.85
CA VAL A 119 1.47 -6.59 -19.12
C VAL A 119 0.92 -7.02 -20.48
N ARG A 120 -0.28 -6.58 -20.85
CA ARG A 120 -0.87 -6.89 -22.17
C ARG A 120 -0.03 -6.36 -23.32
N GLU A 121 0.53 -5.16 -23.18
CA GLU A 121 1.34 -4.52 -24.22
C GLU A 121 2.75 -5.11 -24.34
N ASN A 122 3.32 -5.56 -23.23
CA ASN A 122 4.72 -5.97 -23.17
C ASN A 122 4.95 -7.49 -23.12
N MET A 123 3.90 -8.29 -22.98
CA MET A 123 4.02 -9.74 -22.80
C MET A 123 3.13 -10.52 -23.79
N SER A 124 3.40 -11.82 -23.93
CA SER A 124 2.60 -12.69 -24.79
C SER A 124 1.14 -12.81 -24.31
N PRO A 125 0.18 -13.06 -25.21
CA PRO A 125 -1.24 -13.24 -24.83
C PRO A 125 -1.47 -14.30 -23.76
N THR A 126 -0.66 -15.36 -23.76
CA THR A 126 -0.73 -16.43 -22.75
C THR A 126 -0.25 -15.92 -21.39
N ALA A 127 0.88 -15.22 -21.36
CA ALA A 127 1.41 -14.63 -20.14
C ALA A 127 0.43 -13.61 -19.54
N HIS A 128 -0.19 -12.75 -20.37
CA HIS A 128 -1.23 -11.83 -19.93
C HIS A 128 -2.43 -12.54 -19.30
N LYS A 129 -2.96 -13.60 -19.92
CA LYS A 129 -4.07 -14.38 -19.33
C LYS A 129 -3.71 -15.01 -18.00
N LEU A 130 -2.52 -15.61 -17.89
CA LEU A 130 -2.03 -16.19 -16.64
C LEU A 130 -1.85 -15.12 -15.56
N PHE A 131 -1.35 -13.96 -15.93
CA PHE A 131 -1.23 -12.82 -15.01
C PHE A 131 -2.59 -12.34 -14.49
N LEU A 132 -3.61 -12.24 -15.35
CA LEU A 132 -4.96 -11.86 -14.92
C LEU A 132 -5.58 -12.89 -13.98
N ILE A 133 -5.41 -14.19 -14.27
CA ILE A 133 -5.87 -15.27 -13.38
C ILE A 133 -5.16 -15.19 -12.03
N PHE A 134 -3.85 -14.98 -12.02
CA PHE A 134 -3.06 -14.82 -10.80
C PHE A 134 -3.55 -13.61 -9.97
N MET A 135 -3.73 -12.46 -10.61
CA MET A 135 -4.24 -11.26 -9.94
C MET A 135 -5.64 -11.48 -9.36
N TRP A 136 -6.52 -12.14 -10.11
CA TRP A 136 -7.86 -12.47 -9.63
C TRP A 136 -7.83 -13.40 -8.40
N MET A 137 -6.99 -14.42 -8.41
CA MET A 137 -6.79 -15.30 -7.24
C MET A 137 -6.23 -14.54 -6.03
N CYS A 138 -5.24 -13.65 -6.24
CA CYS A 138 -4.69 -12.82 -5.19
C CYS A 138 -5.76 -11.91 -4.57
N LEU A 139 -6.60 -11.27 -5.37
CA LEU A 139 -7.69 -10.42 -4.88
C LEU A 139 -8.71 -11.20 -4.05
N ILE A 140 -9.10 -12.41 -4.50
CA ILE A 140 -9.97 -13.28 -3.70
C ILE A 140 -9.32 -13.62 -2.36
N TYR A 141 -8.04 -14.01 -2.37
CA TYR A 141 -7.31 -14.32 -1.15
C TYR A 141 -7.29 -13.15 -0.17
N VAL A 142 -7.02 -11.94 -0.67
CA VAL A 142 -7.01 -10.71 0.14
C VAL A 142 -8.39 -10.43 0.74
N ILE A 143 -9.47 -10.58 -0.05
CA ILE A 143 -10.85 -10.41 0.44
C ILE A 143 -11.14 -11.41 1.55
N ILE A 144 -10.80 -12.68 1.37
CA ILE A 144 -11.02 -13.74 2.37
C ILE A 144 -10.26 -13.40 3.67
N ALA A 145 -8.97 -13.06 3.56
CA ALA A 145 -8.12 -12.76 4.70
C ALA A 145 -8.65 -11.55 5.50
N PHE A 146 -9.02 -10.48 4.83
CA PHE A 146 -9.55 -9.29 5.50
C PHE A 146 -10.95 -9.49 6.06
N THR A 147 -11.78 -10.28 5.39
CA THR A 147 -13.10 -10.65 5.91
C THR A 147 -12.98 -11.47 7.19
N ASP A 148 -12.05 -12.44 7.23
CA ASP A 148 -11.81 -13.24 8.43
C ASP A 148 -11.32 -12.39 9.61
N ILE A 149 -10.29 -11.54 9.37
CA ILE A 149 -9.78 -10.63 10.39
C ILE A 149 -10.87 -9.71 10.91
N THR A 150 -11.68 -9.13 10.02
CA THR A 150 -12.81 -8.27 10.39
C THR A 150 -13.86 -9.03 11.19
N ALA A 151 -14.23 -10.22 10.75
CA ALA A 151 -15.20 -11.07 11.45
C ALA A 151 -14.74 -11.42 12.88
N GLN A 152 -13.44 -11.63 13.07
CA GLN A 152 -12.89 -11.90 14.41
C GLN A 152 -13.03 -10.70 15.35
N THR A 153 -12.93 -9.46 14.87
CA THR A 153 -13.12 -8.27 15.71
C THR A 153 -14.53 -8.16 16.29
N PHE A 154 -15.54 -8.67 15.58
CA PHE A 154 -16.93 -8.73 16.08
C PHE A 154 -17.18 -9.85 17.09
N LYS A 155 -16.29 -10.84 17.17
CA LYS A 155 -16.40 -12.00 18.08
C LYS A 155 -15.52 -11.87 19.32
N THR A 156 -14.70 -10.84 19.43
CA THR A 156 -13.74 -10.72 20.53
C THR A 156 -14.44 -10.57 21.87
N VAL A 157 -14.11 -11.44 22.79
CA VAL A 157 -14.54 -11.42 24.18
C VAL A 157 -13.29 -11.40 25.06
N ALA A 158 -13.17 -10.43 25.96
CA ALA A 158 -12.10 -10.38 26.94
C ALA A 158 -12.72 -10.16 28.34
N GLU A 159 -12.27 -10.90 29.34
CA GLU A 159 -12.68 -10.78 30.74
C GLU A 159 -14.19 -10.66 30.94
N ASN A 160 -14.98 -11.54 30.31
CA ASN A 160 -16.44 -11.56 30.32
C ASN A 160 -17.16 -10.34 29.69
N THR A 161 -16.43 -9.51 28.95
CA THR A 161 -17.03 -8.38 28.22
C THR A 161 -16.96 -8.66 26.71
N ALA A 162 -18.10 -8.64 26.03
CA ALA A 162 -18.19 -8.77 24.58
C ALA A 162 -18.00 -7.39 23.94
N TYR A 163 -16.90 -7.21 23.21
CA TYR A 163 -16.61 -5.96 22.49
C TYR A 163 -17.29 -5.90 21.12
N GLY A 164 -17.77 -7.01 20.58
CA GLY A 164 -18.38 -7.08 19.25
C GLY A 164 -19.47 -6.05 18.98
N PRO A 165 -20.46 -5.85 19.88
CA PRO A 165 -21.49 -4.82 19.70
C PRO A 165 -20.95 -3.40 19.65
N ALA A 166 -19.92 -3.09 20.43
CA ALA A 166 -19.27 -1.77 20.44
C ALA A 166 -18.49 -1.54 19.13
N VAL A 167 -17.80 -2.57 18.64
CA VAL A 167 -17.10 -2.54 17.34
C VAL A 167 -18.09 -2.32 16.20
N ALA A 168 -19.23 -3.04 16.20
CA ALA A 168 -20.28 -2.88 15.21
C ALA A 168 -20.87 -1.46 15.21
N ALA A 169 -21.22 -0.93 16.39
CA ALA A 169 -21.75 0.42 16.53
C ALA A 169 -20.74 1.48 16.04
N SER A 170 -19.48 1.37 16.45
CA SER A 170 -18.41 2.28 16.02
C SER A 170 -18.21 2.25 14.50
N SER A 171 -18.24 1.06 13.90
CA SER A 171 -18.09 0.89 12.44
C SER A 171 -19.25 1.52 11.67
N ILE A 172 -20.48 1.33 12.14
CA ILE A 172 -21.68 1.95 11.54
C ILE A 172 -21.60 3.48 11.63
N LEU A 173 -21.25 4.02 12.81
CA LEU A 173 -21.10 5.46 13.00
C LEU A 173 -20.01 6.04 12.09
N TYR A 174 -18.89 5.35 11.94
CA TYR A 174 -17.82 5.76 11.04
C TYR A 174 -18.28 5.79 9.56
N LEU A 175 -18.99 4.76 9.13
CA LEU A 175 -19.55 4.71 7.77
C LEU A 175 -20.55 5.85 7.51
N LEU A 176 -21.45 6.10 8.47
CA LEU A 176 -22.42 7.20 8.38
C LEU A 176 -21.71 8.56 8.33
N ALA A 177 -20.68 8.77 9.16
CA ALA A 177 -19.87 9.98 9.13
C ALA A 177 -19.16 10.15 7.79
N GLY A 178 -18.58 9.08 7.24
CA GLY A 178 -17.95 9.10 5.91
C GLY A 178 -18.94 9.48 4.80
N MET A 179 -20.15 8.92 4.83
CA MET A 179 -21.20 9.26 3.85
C MET A 179 -21.70 10.70 3.95
N THR A 180 -21.56 11.35 5.10
CA THR A 180 -21.97 12.76 5.27
C THR A 180 -20.87 13.76 4.92
N MET A 181 -19.62 13.33 4.86
CA MET A 181 -18.46 14.16 4.55
C MET A 181 -18.00 14.07 3.08
N GLY A 182 -18.40 13.04 2.36
CA GLY A 182 -18.13 12.84 0.92
C GLY A 182 -19.32 13.22 0.06
#